data_f7b361e0e39b9fc2449a5df2eb65f813
#
_entry.id   f7b361e0e39b9fc2449a5df2eb65f813
#
_cell.length_a   1.000
_cell.length_b   1.000
_cell.length_c   1.000
_cell.angle_alpha   90.00
_cell.angle_beta   90.00
_cell.angle_gamma   90.00
#
_symmetry.space_group_name_H-M   'P 1'
#
loop_
_entity.id
_entity.type
_entity.pdbx_description
1 polymer ?
#
loop_
_entity_poly.entity_id
_entity_poly.type
_entity_poly.pdbx_seq_one_letter_code
_entity_poly.pdbx_strand_id
1 'polypeptide(L)'
;RHHARRINQLAQQCPKGPVRDHLNNLTIKHVHQSLEALSQFEQFLLKLYTSHANLDHERRQATLEIEQISRQLLTAPEHQTVTLGKLLQNKRDYLLALEELKTFQSQAELEVRKIAGDLATTHAEMLLVIARGDLNHNRLQRIDENLREHLSSLRDMMSVMDEIGYSRVVTSKA
;
A
#
# COMPACT_ATOMS: atom_id res chain seq x y z
N ARG A 1 -10.04 8.40 -4.84
CA ARG A 1 -11.11 9.18 -4.17
C ARG A 1 -12.13 9.77 -5.15
N HIS A 2 -11.72 10.33 -6.29
CA HIS A 2 -12.64 10.97 -7.26
C HIS A 2 -13.68 9.98 -7.81
N HIS A 3 -13.27 8.80 -8.29
CA HIS A 3 -14.17 7.78 -8.81
C HIS A 3 -15.15 7.26 -7.75
N ALA A 4 -14.69 7.02 -6.53
CA ALA A 4 -15.55 6.55 -5.46
C ALA A 4 -16.62 7.59 -5.06
N ARG A 5 -16.31 8.90 -5.08
CA ARG A 5 -17.32 9.95 -4.89
C ARG A 5 -18.34 9.96 -6.02
N ARG A 6 -17.91 9.77 -7.28
CA ARG A 6 -18.82 9.67 -8.43
C ARG A 6 -19.72 8.44 -8.35
N ILE A 7 -19.19 7.29 -7.94
CA ILE A 7 -19.99 6.07 -7.70
C ILE A 7 -21.12 6.37 -6.72
N ASN A 8 -20.81 7.01 -5.59
CA ASN A 8 -21.80 7.39 -4.58
C ASN A 8 -22.86 8.36 -5.14
N GLN A 9 -22.44 9.37 -5.90
CA GLN A 9 -23.37 10.30 -6.54
C GLN A 9 -24.30 9.62 -7.55
N LEU A 10 -23.78 8.69 -8.37
CA LEU A 10 -24.57 7.92 -9.33
C LEU A 10 -25.61 7.06 -8.66
N ALA A 11 -25.26 6.36 -7.57
CA ALA A 11 -26.21 5.56 -6.80
C ALA A 11 -27.37 6.42 -6.24
N GLN A 12 -27.08 7.66 -5.81
CA GLN A 12 -28.10 8.59 -5.31
C GLN A 12 -28.98 9.19 -6.41
N GLN A 13 -28.42 9.43 -7.62
CA GLN A 13 -29.12 10.01 -8.76
C GLN A 13 -29.97 9.00 -9.54
N CYS A 14 -29.75 7.70 -9.34
CA CYS A 14 -30.52 6.66 -9.99
C CYS A 14 -32.03 6.76 -9.62
N PRO A 15 -32.97 6.61 -10.58
CA PRO A 15 -34.39 6.58 -10.30
C PRO A 15 -34.76 5.52 -9.24
N LYS A 16 -35.74 5.82 -8.39
CA LYS A 16 -36.20 4.86 -7.35
C LYS A 16 -36.61 3.54 -8.00
N GLY A 17 -36.12 2.43 -7.46
CA GLY A 17 -36.42 1.08 -7.92
C GLY A 17 -35.35 0.07 -7.51
N PRO A 18 -35.52 -1.21 -7.87
CA PRO A 18 -34.60 -2.29 -7.44
C PRO A 18 -33.14 -2.05 -7.84
N VAL A 19 -32.90 -1.39 -8.97
CA VAL A 19 -31.53 -1.00 -9.41
C VAL A 19 -30.89 -0.06 -8.40
N ARG A 20 -31.63 0.98 -7.99
CA ARG A 20 -31.14 1.96 -7.00
C ARG A 20 -30.85 1.31 -5.65
N ASP A 21 -31.75 0.44 -5.19
CA ASP A 21 -31.60 -0.20 -3.89
C ASP A 21 -30.37 -1.12 -3.89
N HIS A 22 -30.15 -1.84 -4.98
CA HIS A 22 -28.95 -2.68 -5.12
C HIS A 22 -27.66 -1.84 -5.20
N LEU A 23 -27.64 -0.79 -6.02
CA LEU A 23 -26.49 0.12 -6.14
C LEU A 23 -26.19 0.84 -4.82
N ASN A 24 -27.20 1.27 -4.08
CA ASN A 24 -27.03 1.87 -2.76
C ASN A 24 -26.42 0.88 -1.76
N ASN A 25 -26.89 -0.37 -1.75
CA ASN A 25 -26.34 -1.41 -0.89
C ASN A 25 -24.86 -1.69 -1.20
N LEU A 26 -24.50 -1.81 -2.49
CA LEU A 26 -23.11 -1.97 -2.92
C LEU A 26 -22.25 -0.77 -2.51
N THR A 27 -22.74 0.44 -2.73
CA THR A 27 -22.03 1.67 -2.39
C THR A 27 -21.80 1.78 -0.89
N ILE A 28 -22.81 1.53 -0.06
CA ILE A 28 -22.69 1.61 1.40
C ILE A 28 -21.72 0.53 1.92
N LYS A 29 -21.86 -0.71 1.43
CA LYS A 29 -21.07 -1.83 1.94
C LYS A 29 -19.59 -1.78 1.54
N HIS A 30 -19.30 -1.43 0.29
CA HIS A 30 -17.97 -1.64 -0.27
C HIS A 30 -17.24 -0.33 -0.62
N VAL A 31 -17.92 0.64 -1.23
CA VAL A 31 -17.26 1.88 -1.65
C VAL A 31 -16.83 2.73 -0.45
N HIS A 32 -17.65 2.84 0.58
CA HIS A 32 -17.28 3.58 1.80
C HIS A 32 -16.14 2.91 2.54
N GLN A 33 -16.19 1.58 2.69
CA GLN A 33 -15.09 0.83 3.33
C GLN A 33 -13.79 0.94 2.53
N SER A 34 -13.87 0.88 1.19
CA SER A 34 -12.69 1.07 0.33
C SER A 34 -12.11 2.48 0.45
N LEU A 35 -12.95 3.52 0.56
CA LEU A 35 -12.50 4.90 0.76
C LEU A 35 -11.81 5.09 2.12
N GLU A 36 -12.34 4.48 3.17
CA GLU A 36 -11.76 4.53 4.50
C GLU A 36 -10.41 3.82 4.52
N ALA A 37 -10.32 2.60 4.00
CA ALA A 37 -9.08 1.84 3.88
C ALA A 37 -8.04 2.56 3.03
N LEU A 38 -8.42 3.13 1.88
CA LEU A 38 -7.54 3.96 1.05
C LEU A 38 -7.04 5.21 1.81
N SER A 39 -7.89 5.83 2.63
CA SER A 39 -7.49 6.99 3.42
C SER A 39 -6.47 6.65 4.50
N GLN A 40 -6.66 5.53 5.19
CA GLN A 40 -5.72 5.03 6.19
C GLN A 40 -4.38 4.66 5.53
N PHE A 41 -4.44 3.98 4.39
CA PHE A 41 -3.26 3.60 3.62
C PHE A 41 -2.48 4.82 3.11
N GLU A 42 -3.17 5.84 2.58
CA GLU A 42 -2.54 7.10 2.16
C GLU A 42 -1.85 7.81 3.32
N GLN A 43 -2.47 7.86 4.50
CA GLN A 43 -1.84 8.43 5.69
C GLN A 43 -0.58 7.67 6.11
N PHE A 44 -0.60 6.35 5.98
CA PHE A 44 0.58 5.55 6.25
C PHE A 44 1.69 5.80 5.23
N LEU A 45 1.39 5.77 3.94
CA LEU A 45 2.38 6.11 2.90
C LEU A 45 2.99 7.50 3.14
N LEU A 46 2.17 8.51 3.50
CA LEU A 46 2.67 9.83 3.84
C LEU A 46 3.64 9.80 5.04
N LYS A 47 3.33 9.05 6.09
CA LYS A 47 4.25 8.86 7.22
C LYS A 47 5.55 8.19 6.78
N LEU A 48 5.45 7.17 5.95
CA LEU A 48 6.61 6.44 5.42
C LEU A 48 7.48 7.34 4.54
N TYR A 49 6.88 8.15 3.68
CA TYR A 49 7.58 9.15 2.87
C TYR A 49 8.24 10.24 3.71
N THR A 50 7.55 10.75 4.74
CA THR A 50 8.12 11.79 5.61
C THR A 50 9.22 11.27 6.52
N SER A 51 9.10 10.02 6.98
CA SER A 51 10.13 9.38 7.81
C SER A 51 11.38 8.96 7.01
N HIS A 52 11.21 8.73 5.72
CA HIS A 52 12.25 8.20 4.83
C HIS A 52 12.34 9.01 3.53
N ALA A 53 12.23 10.34 3.64
CA ALA A 53 12.32 11.25 2.48
C ALA A 53 13.59 11.08 1.64
N ASN A 54 14.57 10.29 2.13
CA ASN A 54 15.87 10.07 1.54
C ASN A 54 16.31 8.59 1.50
N LEU A 55 15.38 7.64 1.33
CA LEU A 55 15.73 6.21 1.26
C LEU A 55 16.90 5.92 0.30
N ASP A 56 16.91 6.55 -0.88
CA ASP A 56 17.98 6.37 -1.84
C ASP A 56 19.31 6.98 -1.36
N HIS A 57 19.26 8.07 -0.61
CA HIS A 57 20.46 8.66 0.02
C HIS A 57 20.97 7.78 1.15
N GLU A 58 20.09 7.31 2.04
CA GLU A 58 20.46 6.41 3.14
C GLU A 58 21.05 5.08 2.63
N ARG A 59 20.49 4.51 1.55
CA ARG A 59 21.03 3.32 0.89
C ARG A 59 22.45 3.55 0.35
N ARG A 60 22.66 4.66 -0.36
CA ARG A 60 24.01 5.03 -0.87
C ARG A 60 24.98 5.21 0.27
N GLN A 61 24.58 5.90 1.32
CA GLN A 61 25.40 6.13 2.51
C GLN A 61 25.77 4.81 3.18
N ALA A 62 24.81 3.91 3.41
CA ALA A 62 25.06 2.59 3.99
C ALA A 62 26.01 1.76 3.11
N THR A 63 25.89 1.82 1.79
CA THR A 63 26.78 1.13 0.87
C THR A 63 28.23 1.65 0.99
N LEU A 64 28.42 2.96 1.04
CA LEU A 64 29.73 3.57 1.21
C LEU A 64 30.36 3.19 2.57
N GLU A 65 29.57 3.19 3.63
CA GLU A 65 30.04 2.79 4.96
C GLU A 65 30.44 1.31 4.99
N ILE A 66 29.68 0.41 4.36
CA ILE A 66 30.02 -1.01 4.21
C ILE A 66 31.37 -1.17 3.49
N GLU A 67 31.59 -0.44 2.39
CA GLU A 67 32.85 -0.49 1.67
C GLU A 67 34.02 0.02 2.53
N GLN A 68 33.81 1.11 3.26
CA GLN A 68 34.83 1.67 4.15
C GLN A 68 35.21 0.71 5.28
N ILE A 69 34.19 0.12 5.97
CA ILE A 69 34.44 -0.85 7.03
C ILE A 69 35.13 -2.10 6.48
N SER A 70 34.72 -2.56 5.28
CA SER A 70 35.36 -3.72 4.64
C SER A 70 36.84 -3.47 4.32
N ARG A 71 37.18 -2.27 3.88
CA ARG A 71 38.61 -1.87 3.66
C ARG A 71 39.37 -1.81 4.99
N GLN A 72 38.79 -1.24 6.03
CA GLN A 72 39.38 -1.20 7.36
C GLN A 72 39.62 -2.61 7.94
N LEU A 73 38.72 -3.53 7.70
CA LEU A 73 38.81 -4.92 8.16
C LEU A 73 40.07 -5.63 7.58
N LEU A 74 40.45 -5.31 6.33
CA LEU A 74 41.63 -5.89 5.67
C LEU A 74 42.94 -5.51 6.32
N THR A 75 43.01 -4.33 6.98
CA THR A 75 44.21 -3.78 7.59
C THR A 75 44.16 -3.71 9.11
N ALA A 76 43.04 -4.16 9.70
CA ALA A 76 42.80 -4.02 11.13
C ALA A 76 43.66 -4.99 11.96
N PRO A 77 44.16 -4.55 13.12
CA PRO A 77 44.78 -5.42 14.09
C PRO A 77 43.77 -6.42 14.65
N GLU A 78 44.23 -7.60 15.10
CA GLU A 78 43.41 -8.72 15.53
C GLU A 78 42.36 -8.34 16.59
N HIS A 79 42.69 -7.47 17.53
CA HIS A 79 41.78 -7.01 18.58
C HIS A 79 40.62 -6.15 18.08
N GLN A 80 40.68 -5.58 16.87
CA GLN A 80 39.62 -4.77 16.26
C GLN A 80 38.77 -5.56 15.28
N THR A 81 39.27 -6.68 14.77
CA THR A 81 38.61 -7.47 13.72
C THR A 81 37.20 -7.92 14.11
N VAL A 82 37.02 -8.37 15.37
CA VAL A 82 35.70 -8.81 15.88
C VAL A 82 34.72 -7.66 15.93
N THR A 83 35.14 -6.49 16.38
CA THR A 83 34.27 -5.31 16.50
C THR A 83 33.88 -4.78 15.12
N LEU A 84 34.84 -4.67 14.18
CA LEU A 84 34.59 -4.27 12.81
C LEU A 84 33.72 -5.28 12.07
N GLY A 85 33.88 -6.58 12.32
CA GLY A 85 33.05 -7.63 11.76
C GLY A 85 31.59 -7.50 12.19
N LYS A 86 31.34 -7.25 13.47
CA LYS A 86 29.97 -6.99 13.98
C LYS A 86 29.38 -5.71 13.39
N LEU A 87 30.17 -4.65 13.30
CA LEU A 87 29.73 -3.39 12.70
C LEU A 87 29.36 -3.57 11.21
N LEU A 88 30.17 -4.31 10.47
CA LEU A 88 29.90 -4.65 9.07
C LEU A 88 28.61 -5.43 8.92
N GLN A 89 28.38 -6.42 9.78
CA GLN A 89 27.14 -7.19 9.75
C GLN A 89 25.93 -6.30 10.04
N ASN A 90 25.97 -5.48 11.09
CA ASN A 90 24.88 -4.56 11.41
C ASN A 90 24.57 -3.59 10.24
N LYS A 91 25.61 -3.11 9.53
CA LYS A 91 25.39 -2.23 8.37
C LYS A 91 24.81 -2.96 7.17
N ARG A 92 25.17 -4.22 6.96
CA ARG A 92 24.54 -5.08 5.93
C ARG A 92 23.08 -5.34 6.23
N ASP A 93 22.75 -5.68 7.47
CA ASP A 93 21.38 -5.90 7.90
C ASP A 93 20.53 -4.62 7.76
N TYR A 94 21.13 -3.46 8.08
CA TYR A 94 20.49 -2.17 7.86
C TYR A 94 20.23 -1.88 6.37
N LEU A 95 21.20 -2.13 5.50
CA LEU A 95 21.03 -1.95 4.05
C LEU A 95 19.92 -2.85 3.50
N LEU A 96 19.87 -4.11 3.96
CA LEU A 96 18.85 -5.07 3.56
C LEU A 96 17.46 -4.59 3.98
N ALA A 97 17.31 -4.09 5.19
CA ALA A 97 16.05 -3.50 5.67
C ALA A 97 15.60 -2.28 4.85
N LEU A 98 16.54 -1.44 4.40
CA LEU A 98 16.23 -0.30 3.51
C LEU A 98 15.78 -0.77 2.11
N GLU A 99 16.35 -1.86 1.59
CA GLU A 99 15.95 -2.45 0.30
C GLU A 99 14.56 -3.08 0.36
N GLU A 100 14.26 -3.79 1.43
CA GLU A 100 12.93 -4.33 1.69
C GLU A 100 11.89 -3.21 1.77
N LEU A 101 12.20 -2.13 2.49
CA LEU A 101 11.32 -0.97 2.62
C LEU A 101 11.06 -0.31 1.26
N LYS A 102 12.07 -0.16 0.42
CA LYS A 102 11.91 0.40 -0.93
C LYS A 102 11.07 -0.49 -1.83
N THR A 103 11.28 -1.79 -1.76
CA THR A 103 10.48 -2.78 -2.49
C THR A 103 9.02 -2.70 -2.07
N PHE A 104 8.76 -2.67 -0.78
CA PHE A 104 7.43 -2.51 -0.22
C PHE A 104 6.75 -1.21 -0.69
N GLN A 105 7.48 -0.08 -0.65
CA GLN A 105 6.98 1.20 -1.14
C GLN A 105 6.53 1.12 -2.60
N SER A 106 7.36 0.51 -3.46
CA SER A 106 7.06 0.35 -4.89
C SER A 106 5.83 -0.55 -5.11
N GLN A 107 5.70 -1.63 -4.37
CA GLN A 107 4.54 -2.53 -4.43
C GLN A 107 3.26 -1.82 -3.98
N ALA A 108 3.33 -1.06 -2.91
CA ALA A 108 2.22 -0.26 -2.39
C ALA A 108 1.73 0.78 -3.41
N GLU A 109 2.64 1.47 -4.11
CA GLU A 109 2.29 2.41 -5.16
C GLU A 109 1.58 1.73 -6.34
N LEU A 110 2.06 0.57 -6.77
CA LEU A 110 1.44 -0.21 -7.85
C LEU A 110 0.03 -0.65 -7.47
N GLU A 111 -0.17 -1.13 -6.26
CA GLU A 111 -1.48 -1.57 -5.80
C GLU A 111 -2.48 -0.40 -5.69
N VAL A 112 -2.05 0.77 -5.21
CA VAL A 112 -2.89 1.98 -5.23
C VAL A 112 -3.31 2.35 -6.66
N ARG A 113 -2.40 2.25 -7.62
CA ARG A 113 -2.73 2.52 -9.04
C ARG A 113 -3.70 1.50 -9.60
N LYS A 114 -3.53 0.21 -9.29
CA LYS A 114 -4.45 -0.86 -9.67
C LYS A 114 -5.85 -0.58 -9.13
N ILE A 115 -5.98 -0.36 -7.82
CA ILE A 115 -7.27 -0.05 -7.17
C ILE A 115 -7.91 1.19 -7.78
N ALA A 116 -7.14 2.23 -8.12
CA ALA A 116 -7.66 3.41 -8.78
C ALA A 116 -8.21 3.10 -10.18
N GLY A 117 -7.54 2.24 -10.95
CA GLY A 117 -8.00 1.76 -12.26
C GLY A 117 -9.28 0.94 -12.17
N ASP A 118 -9.34 0.05 -11.21
CA ASP A 118 -10.48 -0.83 -10.98
C ASP A 118 -11.72 -0.04 -10.50
N LEU A 119 -11.53 0.98 -9.65
CA LEU A 119 -12.60 1.90 -9.28
C LEU A 119 -13.11 2.71 -10.48
N ALA A 120 -12.24 3.06 -11.43
CA ALA A 120 -12.65 3.72 -12.67
C ALA A 120 -13.48 2.79 -13.55
N THR A 121 -13.09 1.52 -13.67
CA THR A 121 -13.84 0.47 -14.38
C THR A 121 -15.20 0.23 -13.74
N THR A 122 -15.25 0.06 -12.42
CA THR A 122 -16.48 -0.08 -11.65
C THR A 122 -17.43 1.10 -11.88
N HIS A 123 -16.90 2.33 -11.88
CA HIS A 123 -17.69 3.53 -12.17
C HIS A 123 -18.29 3.48 -13.59
N ALA A 124 -17.52 3.07 -14.60
CA ALA A 124 -17.99 2.96 -15.98
C ALA A 124 -19.06 1.85 -16.12
N GLU A 125 -18.89 0.72 -15.45
CA GLU A 125 -19.88 -0.37 -15.44
C GLU A 125 -21.19 0.05 -14.77
N MET A 126 -21.13 0.82 -13.67
CA MET A 126 -22.32 1.37 -13.02
C MET A 126 -23.07 2.36 -13.93
N LEU A 127 -22.34 3.22 -14.66
CA LEU A 127 -22.96 4.11 -15.67
C LEU A 127 -23.70 3.31 -16.73
N LEU A 128 -23.13 2.20 -17.22
CA LEU A 128 -23.78 1.34 -18.21
C LEU A 128 -25.05 0.66 -17.66
N VAL A 129 -25.02 0.20 -16.41
CA VAL A 129 -26.19 -0.37 -15.74
C VAL A 129 -27.32 0.66 -15.63
N ILE A 130 -27.00 1.89 -15.23
CA ILE A 130 -27.99 2.98 -15.09
C ILE A 130 -28.53 3.39 -16.46
N ALA A 131 -27.68 3.56 -17.47
CA ALA A 131 -28.07 4.00 -18.81
C ALA A 131 -28.97 2.98 -19.52
N ARG A 132 -28.75 1.69 -19.30
CA ARG A 132 -29.56 0.63 -19.93
C ARG A 132 -30.83 0.27 -19.15
N GLY A 133 -30.92 0.68 -17.89
CA GLY A 133 -32.02 0.27 -16.99
C GLY A 133 -32.08 -1.25 -16.74
N ASP A 134 -31.02 -1.97 -17.11
CA ASP A 134 -30.98 -3.43 -17.09
C ASP A 134 -30.22 -3.92 -15.86
N LEU A 135 -30.91 -4.64 -15.00
CA LEU A 135 -30.36 -5.38 -13.86
C LEU A 135 -29.66 -6.66 -14.36
N ASN A 136 -28.59 -6.51 -15.14
CA ASN A 136 -27.78 -7.66 -15.48
C ASN A 136 -27.06 -8.19 -14.22
N HIS A 137 -27.62 -9.25 -13.64
CA HIS A 137 -27.15 -9.87 -12.39
C HIS A 137 -25.65 -10.20 -12.45
N ASN A 138 -25.17 -10.71 -13.58
CA ASN A 138 -23.74 -11.05 -13.75
C ASN A 138 -22.83 -9.82 -13.71
N ARG A 139 -23.31 -8.66 -14.15
CA ARG A 139 -22.54 -7.41 -14.12
C ARG A 139 -22.50 -6.82 -12.73
N LEU A 140 -23.64 -6.85 -12.02
CA LEU A 140 -23.71 -6.40 -10.63
C LEU A 140 -22.86 -7.29 -9.70
N GLN A 141 -22.86 -8.60 -9.95
CA GLN A 141 -22.02 -9.54 -9.21
C GLN A 141 -20.55 -9.26 -9.43
N ARG A 142 -20.09 -9.00 -10.67
CA ARG A 142 -18.69 -8.61 -10.94
C ARG A 142 -18.30 -7.33 -10.24
N ILE A 143 -19.17 -6.33 -10.18
CA ILE A 143 -18.93 -5.09 -9.45
C ILE A 143 -18.73 -5.39 -7.95
N ASP A 144 -19.56 -6.25 -7.37
CA ASP A 144 -19.46 -6.64 -5.96
C ASP A 144 -18.16 -7.42 -5.68
N GLU A 145 -17.82 -8.38 -6.53
CA GLU A 145 -16.61 -9.18 -6.44
C GLU A 145 -15.35 -8.30 -6.53
N ASN A 146 -15.27 -7.43 -7.53
CA ASN A 146 -14.14 -6.50 -7.69
C ASN A 146 -13.95 -5.59 -6.45
N LEU A 147 -15.04 -5.03 -5.91
CA LEU A 147 -14.97 -4.18 -4.72
C LEU A 147 -14.53 -4.96 -3.47
N ARG A 148 -14.92 -6.23 -3.35
CA ARG A 148 -14.47 -7.10 -2.24
C ARG A 148 -12.98 -7.46 -2.37
N GLU A 149 -12.52 -7.79 -3.56
CA GLU A 149 -11.10 -8.08 -3.82
C GLU A 149 -10.22 -6.87 -3.45
N HIS A 150 -10.63 -5.65 -3.83
CA HIS A 150 -9.91 -4.43 -3.47
C HIS A 150 -9.84 -4.22 -1.96
N LEU A 151 -10.95 -4.46 -1.25
CA LEU A 151 -10.97 -4.36 0.20
C LEU A 151 -10.05 -5.38 0.87
N SER A 152 -10.02 -6.62 0.35
CA SER A 152 -9.12 -7.66 0.84
C SER A 152 -7.67 -7.24 0.62
N SER A 153 -7.31 -6.86 -0.59
CA SER A 153 -5.94 -6.43 -0.94
C SER A 153 -5.46 -5.25 -0.08
N LEU A 154 -6.32 -4.25 0.17
CA LEU A 154 -5.99 -3.13 1.06
C LEU A 154 -5.76 -3.57 2.51
N ARG A 155 -6.57 -4.50 3.02
CA ARG A 155 -6.42 -5.04 4.39
C ARG A 155 -5.14 -5.84 4.53
N ASP A 156 -4.83 -6.67 3.55
CA ASP A 156 -3.60 -7.47 3.53
C ASP A 156 -2.37 -6.57 3.55
N MET A 157 -2.35 -5.52 2.72
CA MET A 157 -1.28 -4.52 2.76
C MET A 157 -1.19 -3.80 4.10
N MET A 158 -2.32 -3.43 4.71
CA MET A 158 -2.32 -2.78 6.03
C MET A 158 -1.76 -3.71 7.11
N SER A 159 -2.07 -5.01 7.05
CA SER A 159 -1.51 -6.01 7.97
C SER A 159 0.02 -6.12 7.86
N VAL A 160 0.53 -6.21 6.63
CA VAL A 160 1.98 -6.21 6.38
C VAL A 160 2.64 -4.93 6.89
N MET A 161 1.97 -3.80 6.76
CA MET A 161 2.44 -2.50 7.24
C MET A 161 2.55 -2.45 8.77
N ASP A 162 1.57 -2.99 9.47
CA ASP A 162 1.59 -3.07 10.92
C ASP A 162 2.73 -3.96 11.40
N GLU A 163 3.00 -5.09 10.73
CA GLU A 163 4.15 -5.97 11.01
C GLU A 163 5.50 -5.26 10.83
N ILE A 164 5.67 -4.52 9.74
CA ILE A 164 6.89 -3.73 9.49
C ILE A 164 7.04 -2.62 10.53
N GLY A 165 5.95 -1.97 10.94
CA GLY A 165 5.92 -0.94 11.98
C GLY A 165 6.27 -1.49 13.37
N TYR A 166 5.73 -2.65 13.72
CA TYR A 166 6.01 -3.34 14.99
C TYR A 166 7.46 -3.82 15.11
N SER A 167 7.99 -4.40 14.05
CA SER A 167 9.38 -4.93 14.03
C SER A 167 10.42 -3.84 14.30
N ARG A 168 10.17 -2.58 13.89
CA ARG A 168 11.11 -1.46 14.10
C ARG A 168 11.06 -0.82 15.47
N VAL A 169 9.91 -0.82 16.13
CA VAL A 169 9.79 -0.28 17.50
C VAL A 169 10.54 -1.16 18.50
N VAL A 170 10.61 -2.47 18.24
CA VAL A 170 11.31 -3.42 19.11
C VAL A 170 12.83 -3.34 18.93
N THR A 171 13.33 -3.12 17.71
CA THR A 171 14.78 -3.05 17.43
C THR A 171 15.40 -1.69 17.76
N SER A 172 14.60 -0.61 17.83
CA SER A 172 15.09 0.74 18.20
C SER A 172 15.26 0.94 19.72
N LYS A 173 14.85 -0.03 20.56
CA LYS A 173 14.97 0.03 22.04
C LYS A 173 15.99 -0.94 22.64
N ALA A 174 16.72 -1.66 21.81
CA ALA A 174 17.86 -2.51 22.20
C ALA A 174 19.18 -1.89 21.74
#